data_c3f6ec76f4b6c42519008f18333baff9
#
_entry.id   c3f6ec76f4b6c42519008f18333baff9
#
_cell.length_a   1.000
_cell.length_b   1.000
_cell.length_c   1.000
_cell.angle_alpha   90.00
_cell.angle_beta   90.00
_cell.angle_gamma   90.00
#
_symmetry.space_group_name_H-M   'P 1'
#
loop_
_entity.id
_entity.type
_entity.pdbx_description
1 polymer ?
#
loop_
_entity_poly.entity_id
_entity_poly.type
_entity_poly.pdbx_seq_one_letter_code
_entity_poly.pdbx_strand_id
1 'polypeptide(L)'
;VRKKYPQKAEFIDSKLNMLSIVESSNITHIDKAARVFGEIMGEIFAYKDDMWRDDLYKIGFYLGKFVYLLDAYEDIEKDIKSGAYNPFKEIYGNSNFEEQVLKLLLLMIGECTDAFERLPLVDNVEILRNILYSGVWVRFGKTKAANTSQNREPNEKTDEGEIDGSI
;
A
#
# COMPACT_ATOMS: atom_id res chain seq x y z
N VAL A 1 15.47 0.78 -22.59
CA VAL A 1 15.37 -0.33 -21.62
C VAL A 1 15.23 -1.66 -22.34
N ARG A 2 14.19 -1.89 -23.21
CA ARG A 2 13.92 -3.17 -23.91
C ARG A 2 15.13 -3.70 -24.71
N LYS A 3 15.94 -2.83 -25.36
CA LYS A 3 17.14 -3.25 -26.08
C LYS A 3 18.27 -3.76 -25.16
N LYS A 4 18.36 -3.25 -23.92
CA LYS A 4 19.44 -3.60 -22.98
C LYS A 4 19.05 -4.79 -22.08
N TYR A 5 17.77 -4.91 -21.74
CA TYR A 5 17.24 -5.94 -20.85
C TYR A 5 15.94 -6.56 -21.42
N PRO A 6 16.02 -7.30 -22.54
CA PRO A 6 14.83 -7.79 -23.24
C PRO A 6 14.01 -8.76 -22.39
N GLN A 7 14.65 -9.71 -21.72
CA GLN A 7 13.97 -10.72 -20.87
C GLN A 7 13.25 -10.09 -19.68
N LYS A 8 13.88 -9.08 -19.02
CA LYS A 8 13.24 -8.36 -17.92
C LYS A 8 12.06 -7.52 -18.41
N ALA A 9 12.17 -6.90 -19.58
CA ALA A 9 11.07 -6.15 -20.16
C ALA A 9 9.87 -7.06 -20.46
N GLU A 10 10.12 -8.24 -21.03
CA GLU A 10 9.08 -9.24 -21.30
C GLU A 10 8.42 -9.75 -20.00
N PHE A 11 9.23 -10.03 -18.98
CA PHE A 11 8.71 -10.41 -17.65
C PHE A 11 7.80 -9.32 -17.08
N ILE A 12 8.24 -8.06 -17.09
CA ILE A 12 7.46 -6.93 -16.57
C ILE A 12 6.16 -6.75 -17.36
N ASP A 13 6.22 -6.82 -18.71
CA ASP A 13 5.03 -6.72 -19.55
C ASP A 13 4.02 -7.85 -19.24
N SER A 14 4.51 -9.08 -19.04
CA SER A 14 3.68 -10.23 -18.63
C SER A 14 3.02 -10.00 -17.25
N LYS A 15 3.77 -9.47 -16.29
CA LYS A 15 3.25 -9.18 -14.93
C LYS A 15 2.26 -8.02 -14.93
N LEU A 16 2.47 -6.98 -15.73
CA LEU A 16 1.50 -5.89 -15.91
C LEU A 16 0.17 -6.40 -16.49
N ASN A 17 0.23 -7.29 -17.48
CA ASN A 17 -0.97 -7.93 -18.01
C ASN A 17 -1.67 -8.79 -16.94
N MET A 18 -0.89 -9.54 -16.13
CA MET A 18 -1.43 -10.33 -15.03
C MET A 18 -2.09 -9.45 -13.96
N LEU A 19 -1.48 -8.32 -13.61
CA LEU A 19 -2.05 -7.34 -12.67
C LEU A 19 -3.40 -6.84 -13.17
N SER A 20 -3.48 -6.41 -14.42
CA SER A 20 -4.73 -5.97 -15.05
C SER A 20 -5.82 -7.05 -15.02
N ILE A 21 -5.47 -8.32 -15.25
CA ILE A 21 -6.42 -9.44 -15.14
C ILE A 21 -6.89 -9.63 -13.71
N VAL A 22 -6.01 -9.56 -12.72
CA VAL A 22 -6.36 -9.70 -11.30
C VAL A 22 -7.31 -8.59 -10.87
N GLU A 23 -7.02 -7.35 -11.23
CA GLU A 23 -7.85 -6.20 -10.89
C GLU A 23 -9.21 -6.26 -11.59
N SER A 24 -9.26 -6.61 -12.88
CA SER A 24 -10.52 -6.74 -13.62
C SER A 24 -11.38 -7.94 -13.21
N SER A 25 -10.78 -8.99 -12.65
CA SER A 25 -11.51 -10.16 -12.15
C SER A 25 -12.21 -9.92 -10.81
N ASN A 26 -12.03 -8.76 -10.19
CA ASN A 26 -12.60 -8.39 -8.88
C ASN A 26 -12.29 -9.39 -7.75
N ILE A 27 -11.17 -10.13 -7.89
CA ILE A 27 -10.72 -11.05 -6.84
C ILE A 27 -10.06 -10.22 -5.74
N THR A 28 -10.74 -10.01 -4.65
CA THR A 28 -10.36 -9.15 -3.51
C THR A 28 -9.38 -9.82 -2.54
N HIS A 29 -8.55 -10.72 -3.02
CA HIS A 29 -7.45 -11.26 -2.24
C HIS A 29 -6.35 -10.21 -2.09
N ILE A 30 -6.19 -9.65 -0.89
CA ILE A 30 -5.25 -8.56 -0.56
C ILE A 30 -3.83 -8.83 -1.09
N ASP A 31 -3.33 -10.06 -0.94
CA ASP A 31 -1.96 -10.40 -1.36
C ASP A 31 -1.81 -10.58 -2.88
N LYS A 32 -2.89 -10.86 -3.62
CA LYS A 32 -2.76 -11.33 -5.02
C LYS A 32 -2.25 -10.23 -5.95
N ALA A 33 -2.90 -9.08 -5.98
CA ALA A 33 -2.47 -7.95 -6.79
C ALA A 33 -1.18 -7.31 -6.25
N ALA A 34 -1.11 -7.13 -4.92
CA ALA A 34 0.09 -6.60 -4.27
C ALA A 34 1.34 -7.46 -4.55
N ARG A 35 1.21 -8.80 -4.59
CA ARG A 35 2.31 -9.71 -4.96
C ARG A 35 2.78 -9.48 -6.39
N VAL A 36 1.86 -9.40 -7.35
CA VAL A 36 2.22 -9.19 -8.77
C VAL A 36 2.96 -7.87 -8.94
N PHE A 37 2.48 -6.79 -8.30
CA PHE A 37 3.18 -5.51 -8.32
C PHE A 37 4.53 -5.57 -7.61
N GLY A 38 4.62 -6.29 -6.50
CA GLY A 38 5.88 -6.55 -5.79
C GLY A 38 6.90 -7.28 -6.67
N GLU A 39 6.47 -8.30 -7.44
CA GLU A 39 7.35 -9.04 -8.37
C GLU A 39 7.90 -8.13 -9.48
N ILE A 40 7.10 -7.19 -9.99
CA ILE A 40 7.57 -6.17 -10.95
C ILE A 40 8.66 -5.32 -10.31
N MET A 41 8.41 -4.80 -9.11
CA MET A 41 9.35 -3.94 -8.40
C MET A 41 10.64 -4.70 -8.02
N GLY A 42 10.51 -5.97 -7.61
CA GLY A 42 11.65 -6.85 -7.33
C GLY A 42 12.58 -6.98 -8.53
N GLU A 43 12.05 -7.23 -9.73
CA GLU A 43 12.87 -7.33 -10.94
C GLU A 43 13.47 -5.99 -11.39
N ILE A 44 12.82 -4.87 -11.09
CA ILE A 44 13.37 -3.53 -11.36
C ILE A 44 14.57 -3.26 -10.45
N PHE A 45 14.47 -3.56 -9.15
CA PHE A 45 15.56 -3.36 -8.20
C PHE A 45 16.72 -4.33 -8.45
N ALA A 46 16.43 -5.59 -8.71
CA ALA A 46 17.42 -6.64 -9.01
C ALA A 46 17.83 -6.64 -10.49
N TYR A 47 18.21 -5.50 -11.04
CA TYR A 47 18.49 -5.36 -12.49
C TYR A 47 19.80 -6.05 -12.93
N LYS A 48 20.73 -6.33 -12.00
CA LYS A 48 21.95 -7.10 -12.23
C LYS A 48 21.84 -8.49 -11.60
N ASP A 49 22.55 -9.44 -12.19
CA ASP A 49 22.72 -10.77 -11.64
C ASP A 49 24.07 -10.83 -10.93
N ASP A 50 24.11 -10.34 -9.70
CA ASP A 50 25.28 -10.32 -8.82
C ASP A 50 24.91 -10.80 -7.41
N MET A 51 25.89 -10.82 -6.51
CA MET A 51 25.72 -11.32 -5.14
C MET A 51 24.66 -10.58 -4.32
N TRP A 52 24.25 -9.39 -4.71
CA TRP A 52 23.25 -8.58 -4.03
C TRP A 52 21.84 -8.73 -4.62
N ARG A 53 21.69 -9.53 -5.67
CA ARG A 53 20.45 -9.71 -6.41
C ARG A 53 19.27 -10.07 -5.50
N ASP A 54 19.47 -11.00 -4.59
CA ASP A 54 18.39 -11.52 -3.74
C ASP A 54 17.91 -10.48 -2.72
N ASP A 55 18.83 -9.72 -2.12
CA ASP A 55 18.47 -8.65 -1.20
C ASP A 55 17.82 -7.47 -1.93
N LEU A 56 18.37 -7.08 -3.09
CA LEU A 56 17.76 -6.04 -3.93
C LEU A 56 16.37 -6.44 -4.41
N TYR A 57 16.18 -7.72 -4.80
CA TYR A 57 14.87 -8.23 -5.17
C TYR A 57 13.88 -8.14 -4.00
N LYS A 58 14.28 -8.56 -2.81
CA LYS A 58 13.46 -8.49 -1.60
C LYS A 58 13.05 -7.05 -1.27
N ILE A 59 14.01 -6.12 -1.33
CA ILE A 59 13.73 -4.68 -1.12
C ILE A 59 12.65 -4.22 -2.10
N GLY A 60 12.86 -4.45 -3.40
CA GLY A 60 11.90 -4.05 -4.43
C GLY A 60 10.54 -4.72 -4.26
N PHE A 61 10.53 -6.03 -3.98
CA PHE A 61 9.31 -6.81 -3.81
C PHE A 61 8.45 -6.30 -2.64
N TYR A 62 9.03 -6.14 -1.48
CA TYR A 62 8.28 -5.73 -0.29
C TYR A 62 7.94 -4.24 -0.31
N LEU A 63 8.83 -3.39 -0.81
CA LEU A 63 8.52 -1.98 -1.03
C LEU A 63 7.40 -1.80 -2.06
N GLY A 64 7.41 -2.58 -3.13
CA GLY A 64 6.33 -2.59 -4.12
C GLY A 64 4.99 -2.99 -3.51
N LYS A 65 4.95 -4.07 -2.73
CA LYS A 65 3.74 -4.47 -2.00
C LYS A 65 3.27 -3.38 -1.03
N PHE A 66 4.19 -2.77 -0.29
CA PHE A 66 3.88 -1.66 0.61
C PHE A 66 3.22 -0.49 -0.11
N VAL A 67 3.83 -0.03 -1.20
CA VAL A 67 3.31 1.11 -1.99
C VAL A 67 1.93 0.79 -2.57
N TYR A 68 1.76 -0.41 -3.15
CA TYR A 68 0.47 -0.84 -3.70
C TYR A 68 -0.65 -0.87 -2.64
N LEU A 69 -0.35 -1.43 -1.48
CA LEU A 69 -1.35 -1.51 -0.39
C LEU A 69 -1.62 -0.15 0.24
N LEU A 70 -0.61 0.71 0.36
CA LEU A 70 -0.81 2.07 0.87
C LEU A 70 -1.70 2.89 -0.05
N ASP A 71 -1.48 2.82 -1.36
CA ASP A 71 -2.30 3.50 -2.37
C ASP A 71 -3.74 2.99 -2.34
N ALA A 72 -3.93 1.67 -2.26
CA ALA A 72 -5.24 1.06 -2.10
C ALA A 72 -5.96 1.50 -0.81
N TYR A 73 -5.23 1.69 0.30
CA TYR A 73 -5.78 2.22 1.54
C TYR A 73 -6.21 3.69 1.41
N GLU A 74 -5.42 4.50 0.73
CA GLU A 74 -5.74 5.91 0.51
C GLU A 74 -6.96 6.11 -0.39
N ASP A 75 -7.10 5.28 -1.42
CA ASP A 75 -8.16 5.39 -2.42
C ASP A 75 -9.44 4.59 -2.09
N ILE A 76 -9.50 3.86 -0.94
CA ILE A 76 -10.57 2.89 -0.63
C ILE A 76 -11.98 3.47 -0.77
N GLU A 77 -12.25 4.65 -0.24
CA GLU A 77 -13.59 5.27 -0.31
C GLU A 77 -13.96 5.66 -1.75
N LYS A 78 -13.02 6.21 -2.48
CA LYS A 78 -13.19 6.61 -3.87
C LYS A 78 -13.44 5.38 -4.76
N ASP A 79 -12.68 4.31 -4.55
CA ASP A 79 -12.79 3.08 -5.32
C ASP A 79 -14.12 2.37 -5.07
N ILE A 80 -14.57 2.31 -3.81
CA ILE A 80 -15.89 1.76 -3.47
C ILE A 80 -17.01 2.59 -4.14
N LYS A 81 -16.94 3.92 -4.07
CA LYS A 81 -17.95 4.81 -4.66
C LYS A 81 -18.02 4.69 -6.17
N SER A 82 -16.87 4.49 -6.83
CA SER A 82 -16.79 4.33 -8.30
C SER A 82 -17.02 2.91 -8.79
N GLY A 83 -17.05 1.92 -7.89
CA GLY A 83 -17.09 0.50 -8.24
C GLY A 83 -15.76 -0.03 -8.78
N ALA A 84 -14.66 0.70 -8.58
CA ALA A 84 -13.32 0.28 -8.97
C ALA A 84 -12.82 -0.89 -8.09
N TYR A 85 -11.80 -1.57 -8.59
CA TYR A 85 -11.12 -2.61 -7.82
C TYR A 85 -10.37 -2.00 -6.63
N ASN A 86 -10.52 -2.63 -5.46
CA ASN A 86 -9.66 -2.35 -4.32
C ASN A 86 -9.49 -3.65 -3.49
N PRO A 87 -8.26 -4.07 -3.15
CA PRO A 87 -7.99 -5.30 -2.43
C PRO A 87 -8.54 -5.30 -0.99
N PHE A 88 -8.82 -4.14 -0.42
CA PHE A 88 -9.37 -4.00 0.93
C PHE A 88 -10.89 -3.96 0.99
N LYS A 89 -11.58 -4.03 -0.14
CA LYS A 89 -13.04 -3.87 -0.24
C LYS A 89 -13.83 -4.78 0.72
N GLU A 90 -13.39 -6.03 0.89
CA GLU A 90 -14.10 -7.01 1.75
C GLU A 90 -13.93 -6.73 3.25
N ILE A 91 -12.84 -6.10 3.64
CA ILE A 91 -12.56 -5.83 5.06
C ILE A 91 -12.85 -4.38 5.46
N TYR A 92 -13.13 -3.52 4.47
CA TYR A 92 -13.48 -2.12 4.72
C TYR A 92 -14.79 -2.02 5.52
N GLY A 93 -14.80 -1.18 6.56
CA GLY A 93 -15.93 -1.05 7.48
C GLY A 93 -15.89 -2.00 8.68
N ASN A 94 -14.96 -2.97 8.73
CA ASN A 94 -14.74 -3.74 9.94
C ASN A 94 -14.13 -2.87 11.04
N SER A 95 -14.52 -3.10 12.30
CA SER A 95 -14.03 -2.32 13.45
C SER A 95 -12.51 -2.34 13.63
N ASN A 96 -11.82 -3.36 13.09
CA ASN A 96 -10.37 -3.53 13.16
C ASN A 96 -9.67 -3.29 11.82
N PHE A 97 -10.34 -2.65 10.84
CA PHE A 97 -9.80 -2.38 9.51
C PHE A 97 -8.45 -1.67 9.55
N GLU A 98 -8.39 -0.54 10.25
CA GLU A 98 -7.16 0.26 10.39
C GLU A 98 -6.00 -0.53 10.99
N GLU A 99 -6.29 -1.36 12.00
CA GLU A 99 -5.28 -2.20 12.64
C GLU A 99 -4.77 -3.29 11.69
N GLN A 100 -5.65 -3.90 10.91
CA GLN A 100 -5.27 -4.91 9.92
C GLN A 100 -4.39 -4.31 8.82
N VAL A 101 -4.77 -3.16 8.26
CA VAL A 101 -3.97 -2.46 7.25
C VAL A 101 -2.60 -2.08 7.82
N LEU A 102 -2.55 -1.48 9.01
CA LEU A 102 -1.28 -1.12 9.66
C LEU A 102 -0.37 -2.34 9.84
N LYS A 103 -0.89 -3.47 10.31
CA LYS A 103 -0.11 -4.70 10.48
C LYS A 103 0.48 -5.21 9.16
N LEU A 104 -0.31 -5.16 8.07
CA LEU A 104 0.18 -5.55 6.74
C LEU A 104 1.29 -4.62 6.25
N LEU A 105 1.10 -3.31 6.39
CA LEU A 105 2.11 -2.33 5.99
C LEU A 105 3.40 -2.46 6.82
N LEU A 106 3.29 -2.67 8.14
CA LEU A 106 4.44 -2.93 9.01
C LEU A 106 5.20 -4.19 8.63
N LEU A 107 4.50 -5.27 8.27
CA LEU A 107 5.14 -6.49 7.80
C LEU A 107 5.92 -6.26 6.51
N MET A 108 5.32 -5.55 5.53
CA MET A 108 5.98 -5.28 4.25
C MET A 108 7.23 -4.41 4.42
N ILE A 109 7.13 -3.32 5.18
CA ILE A 109 8.27 -2.43 5.37
C ILE A 109 9.35 -3.07 6.26
N GLY A 110 8.97 -3.91 7.22
CA GLY A 110 9.91 -4.69 8.03
C GLY A 110 10.79 -5.60 7.19
N GLU A 111 10.19 -6.43 6.34
CA GLU A 111 10.92 -7.31 5.41
C GLU A 111 11.81 -6.52 4.42
N CYS A 112 11.33 -5.35 3.98
CA CYS A 112 12.11 -4.45 3.13
C CYS A 112 13.34 -3.90 3.87
N THR A 113 13.18 -3.41 5.09
CA THR A 113 14.28 -2.85 5.90
C THR A 113 15.26 -3.92 6.31
N ASP A 114 14.82 -5.11 6.66
CA ASP A 114 15.70 -6.24 6.97
C ASP A 114 16.61 -6.61 5.78
N ALA A 115 16.09 -6.60 4.57
CA ALA A 115 16.88 -6.81 3.37
C ALA A 115 17.83 -5.63 3.09
N PHE A 116 17.35 -4.40 3.31
CA PHE A 116 18.15 -3.18 3.14
C PHE A 116 19.38 -3.13 4.06
N GLU A 117 19.22 -3.48 5.34
CA GLU A 117 20.32 -3.44 6.32
C GLU A 117 21.41 -4.51 6.08
N ARG A 118 21.14 -5.52 5.23
CA ARG A 118 22.16 -6.48 4.80
C ARG A 118 23.06 -5.97 3.70
N LEU A 119 22.67 -4.89 3.01
CA LEU A 119 23.49 -4.33 1.92
C LEU A 119 24.63 -3.49 2.49
N PRO A 120 25.87 -3.62 1.96
CA PRO A 120 27.02 -2.85 2.40
C PRO A 120 27.02 -1.43 1.82
N LEU A 121 25.95 -0.69 2.06
CA LEU A 121 25.80 0.66 1.59
C LEU A 121 26.67 1.61 2.41
N VAL A 122 27.38 2.51 1.73
CA VAL A 122 28.27 3.51 2.35
C VAL A 122 27.72 4.91 2.14
N ASP A 123 27.24 5.20 0.92
CA ASP A 123 26.77 6.53 0.56
C ASP A 123 25.28 6.70 0.81
N ASN A 124 24.88 7.85 1.34
CA ASN A 124 23.49 8.26 1.55
C ASN A 124 22.64 7.30 2.43
N VAL A 125 23.28 6.45 3.22
CA VAL A 125 22.61 5.43 4.05
C VAL A 125 21.58 6.06 4.98
N GLU A 126 21.93 7.16 5.64
CA GLU A 126 21.05 7.87 6.56
C GLU A 126 19.81 8.45 5.86
N ILE A 127 19.97 8.92 4.62
CA ILE A 127 18.83 9.42 3.83
C ILE A 127 17.90 8.25 3.49
N LEU A 128 18.45 7.12 3.05
CA LEU A 128 17.67 5.93 2.71
C LEU A 128 16.96 5.36 3.95
N ARG A 129 17.64 5.30 5.09
CA ARG A 129 17.04 4.93 6.37
C ARG A 129 15.89 5.86 6.75
N ASN A 130 16.08 7.17 6.66
CA ASN A 130 15.02 8.12 6.96
C ASN A 130 13.79 7.93 6.06
N ILE A 131 13.98 7.61 4.78
CA ILE A 131 12.89 7.30 3.86
C ILE A 131 12.15 6.03 4.33
N LEU A 132 12.88 4.94 4.59
CA LEU A 132 12.27 3.63 4.91
C LEU A 132 11.64 3.60 6.30
N TYR A 133 12.23 4.25 7.31
CA TYR A 133 11.76 4.20 8.69
C TYR A 133 10.74 5.29 9.03
N SER A 134 10.76 6.43 8.32
CA SER A 134 9.91 7.59 8.64
C SER A 134 9.13 8.10 7.43
N GLY A 135 9.79 8.27 6.29
CA GLY A 135 9.20 8.92 5.12
C GLY A 135 7.97 8.20 4.57
N VAL A 136 8.03 6.87 4.51
CA VAL A 136 6.94 6.02 3.99
C VAL A 136 5.64 6.14 4.81
N TRP A 137 5.74 6.51 6.10
CA TRP A 137 4.60 6.62 7.01
C TRP A 137 3.86 7.95 6.96
N VAL A 138 4.43 8.97 6.32
CA VAL A 138 3.82 10.31 6.25
C VAL A 138 2.45 10.27 5.57
N ARG A 139 2.33 9.51 4.49
CA ARG A 139 1.06 9.35 3.75
C ARG A 139 0.04 8.61 4.60
N PHE A 140 0.40 7.47 5.19
CA PHE A 140 -0.48 6.69 6.07
C PHE A 140 -1.05 7.54 7.22
N GLY A 141 -0.19 8.31 7.90
CA GLY A 141 -0.61 9.18 9.00
C GLY A 141 -1.61 10.26 8.58
N LYS A 142 -1.42 10.86 7.39
CA LYS A 142 -2.35 11.86 6.84
C LYS A 142 -3.72 11.25 6.52
N THR A 143 -3.75 10.11 5.85
CA THR A 143 -4.99 9.43 5.48
C THR A 143 -5.76 8.96 6.72
N LYS A 144 -5.06 8.37 7.69
CA LYS A 144 -5.68 7.96 8.97
C LYS A 144 -6.31 9.15 9.69
N ALA A 145 -5.63 10.30 9.74
CA ALA A 145 -6.16 11.51 10.36
C ALA A 145 -7.43 12.03 9.65
N ALA A 146 -7.44 12.00 8.31
CA ALA A 146 -8.60 12.39 7.51
C ALA A 146 -9.80 11.48 7.76
N ASN A 147 -9.61 10.16 7.72
CA ASN A 147 -10.67 9.16 7.97
C ASN A 147 -11.25 9.28 9.39
N THR A 148 -10.40 9.57 10.39
CA THR A 148 -10.86 9.75 11.77
C THR A 148 -11.69 11.02 11.94
N SER A 149 -11.40 12.07 11.18
CA SER A 149 -12.14 13.34 11.22
C SER A 149 -13.52 13.22 10.59
N GLN A 150 -13.65 12.46 9.49
CA GLN A 150 -14.93 12.23 8.81
C GLN A 150 -15.90 11.38 9.65
N ASN A 151 -15.39 10.44 10.45
CA ASN A 151 -16.20 9.59 11.33
C ASN A 151 -16.65 10.29 12.63
N ARG A 152 -16.26 11.55 12.86
CA ARG A 152 -16.59 12.33 14.07
C ARG A 152 -17.64 13.42 13.86
N GLU A 153 -18.32 13.50 12.73
CA GLU A 153 -19.48 14.40 12.64
C GLU A 153 -20.63 13.84 13.49
N PRO A 154 -21.00 14.49 14.60
CA PRO A 154 -22.05 14.02 15.47
C PRO A 154 -23.41 14.37 14.88
N ASN A 155 -24.31 13.43 14.91
CA ASN A 155 -25.76 13.62 14.83
C ASN A 155 -26.26 14.37 16.09
N GLU A 156 -25.90 15.63 16.28
CA GLU A 156 -26.57 16.53 17.20
C GLU A 156 -27.72 17.25 16.47
N LYS A 157 -28.80 16.53 16.26
CA LYS A 157 -30.13 17.17 16.22
C LYS A 157 -30.59 17.32 17.66
N THR A 158 -30.35 18.47 18.24
CA THR A 158 -31.03 18.93 19.44
C THR A 158 -32.51 19.01 19.13
N ASP A 159 -33.25 18.13 19.75
CA ASP A 159 -34.72 18.17 19.88
C ASP A 159 -35.04 19.31 20.88
N GLU A 160 -35.20 20.54 20.41
CA GLU A 160 -35.79 21.62 21.19
C GLU A 160 -37.29 21.38 21.29
N GLY A 161 -37.66 20.65 22.33
CA GLY A 161 -39.07 20.53 22.74
C GLY A 161 -39.63 21.88 23.11
N GLU A 162 -40.57 22.38 22.31
CA GLU A 162 -41.49 23.46 22.67
C GLU A 162 -42.19 23.11 23.99
N ILE A 163 -41.90 23.88 25.01
CA ILE A 163 -42.76 23.90 26.23
C ILE A 163 -43.78 25.01 25.99
N ASP A 164 -44.95 24.57 25.53
CA ASP A 164 -46.14 25.41 25.58
C ASP A 164 -46.59 25.62 27.02
N GLY A 165 -46.51 26.84 27.49
CA GLY A 165 -46.95 27.29 28.79
C GLY A 165 -48.20 28.11 28.70
N SER A 166 -49.37 27.47 28.68
CA SER A 166 -50.64 28.12 29.00
C SER A 166 -50.92 27.93 30.47
N ILE A 167 -51.07 29.02 31.16
CA ILE A 167 -52.01 29.56 32.16
C ILE A 167 -51.26 30.44 33.15
#